data_bb8f2d26bc1247fe458d1a1340dcbac5
#
_entry.id   bb8f2d26bc1247fe458d1a1340dcbac5
#
_cell.length_a   1.000
_cell.length_b   1.000
_cell.length_c   1.000
_cell.angle_alpha   90.00
_cell.angle_beta   90.00
_cell.angle_gamma   90.00
#
_symmetry.space_group_name_H-M   'P 1'
#
loop_
_entity.id
_entity.type
_entity.pdbx_description
1 polymer ?
#
loop_
_entity_poly.entity_id
_entity_poly.type
_entity_poly.pdbx_seq_one_letter_code
_entity_poly.pdbx_strand_id
1 'polypeptide(L)'
;MKAFVVAAALLLAPLAAHAACSATDFAIKDFKPVPAGSRMSLRGTLVNNCATAAAAQIRIDGKDETGKVLQTKQAWPAGTSNIAPGDSVNFDLGRMFRPDPLMTTFTVTVADVRAW
;
A
#
# COMPACT_ATOMS: atom_id res chain seq x y z
N MET A 1 -43.46 12.39 16.11
CA MET A 1 -43.33 11.12 15.39
C MET A 1 -42.28 11.17 14.30
N LYS A 2 -42.25 12.17 13.50
CA LYS A 2 -41.27 12.30 12.40
C LYS A 2 -39.84 12.41 12.89
N ALA A 3 -39.60 12.98 14.06
CA ALA A 3 -38.30 13.12 14.65
C ALA A 3 -37.65 11.78 14.98
N PHE A 4 -38.45 10.77 15.27
CA PHE A 4 -37.88 9.45 15.59
C PHE A 4 -37.19 8.78 14.42
N VAL A 5 -37.74 8.95 13.23
CA VAL A 5 -37.18 8.38 12.02
C VAL A 5 -35.84 9.01 11.70
N VAL A 6 -35.72 10.31 11.90
CA VAL A 6 -34.46 11.02 11.66
C VAL A 6 -33.39 10.56 12.63
N ALA A 7 -33.74 10.38 13.90
CA ALA A 7 -32.78 9.90 14.89
C ALA A 7 -32.24 8.51 14.55
N ALA A 8 -33.10 7.62 14.08
CA ALA A 8 -32.69 6.28 13.70
C ALA A 8 -31.69 6.31 12.52
N ALA A 9 -31.95 7.17 11.55
CA ALA A 9 -31.05 7.30 10.40
C ALA A 9 -29.66 7.81 10.82
N LEU A 10 -29.60 8.74 11.76
CA LEU A 10 -28.33 9.25 12.27
C LEU A 10 -27.53 8.20 13.02
N LEU A 11 -28.17 7.29 13.72
CA LEU A 11 -27.49 6.23 14.44
C LEU A 11 -26.83 5.22 13.49
N LEU A 12 -27.38 5.00 12.32
CA LEU A 12 -26.82 4.05 11.36
C LEU A 12 -25.60 4.63 10.66
N ALA A 13 -25.55 5.91 10.38
CA ALA A 13 -24.45 6.54 9.67
C ALA A 13 -23.09 6.38 10.37
N PRO A 14 -22.96 6.58 11.69
CA PRO A 14 -21.69 6.38 12.39
C PRO A 14 -21.18 4.95 12.32
N LEU A 15 -22.07 3.96 12.31
CA LEU A 15 -21.63 2.56 12.22
C LEU A 15 -21.00 2.25 10.87
N ALA A 16 -21.52 2.82 9.79
CA ALA A 16 -20.92 2.64 8.47
C ALA A 16 -19.54 3.30 8.36
N ALA A 17 -19.29 4.37 9.15
CA ALA A 17 -18.01 5.07 9.13
C ALA A 17 -16.87 4.25 9.76
N HIS A 18 -17.17 3.16 10.47
CA HIS A 18 -16.19 2.27 11.05
C HIS A 18 -15.79 1.12 10.12
N ALA A 19 -16.08 1.25 8.86
CA ALA A 19 -15.64 0.27 7.87
C ALA A 19 -14.12 0.16 7.85
N ALA A 20 -13.64 -1.00 7.41
CA ALA A 20 -12.21 -1.28 7.34
C ALA A 20 -11.47 -0.25 6.50
N CYS A 21 -10.16 -0.15 6.73
CA CYS A 21 -9.30 0.70 5.93
C CYS A 21 -9.29 0.25 4.47
N SER A 22 -9.10 1.20 3.58
CA SER A 22 -9.01 0.94 2.14
C SER A 22 -7.61 1.27 1.62
N ALA A 23 -7.34 0.88 0.39
CA ALA A 23 -6.05 1.15 -0.24
C ALA A 23 -5.75 2.65 -0.31
N THR A 24 -6.75 3.49 -0.46
CA THR A 24 -6.58 4.94 -0.52
C THR A 24 -6.23 5.57 0.83
N ASP A 25 -6.37 4.83 1.92
CA ASP A 25 -5.95 5.28 3.24
C ASP A 25 -4.46 5.11 3.48
N PHE A 26 -3.76 4.42 2.59
CA PHE A 26 -2.31 4.24 2.70
C PHE A 26 -1.60 5.07 1.65
N ALA A 27 -0.45 5.61 2.03
CA ALA A 27 0.40 6.37 1.13
C ALA A 27 1.78 5.74 1.04
N ILE A 28 2.36 5.77 -0.14
CA ILE A 28 3.74 5.37 -0.36
C ILE A 28 4.54 6.64 -0.58
N LYS A 29 5.57 6.83 0.26
CA LYS A 29 6.43 8.01 0.22
C LYS A 29 7.87 7.61 -0.07
N ASP A 30 8.59 8.54 -0.66
CA ASP A 30 10.03 8.42 -0.89
C ASP A 30 10.42 7.14 -1.63
N PHE A 31 9.61 6.75 -2.59
CA PHE A 31 9.93 5.59 -3.41
C PHE A 31 11.07 5.93 -4.36
N LYS A 32 12.22 5.28 -4.14
CA LYS A 32 13.46 5.55 -4.88
C LYS A 32 14.01 4.25 -5.46
N PRO A 33 13.63 3.91 -6.69
CA PRO A 33 14.22 2.75 -7.34
C PRO A 33 15.65 3.05 -7.76
N VAL A 34 16.55 2.11 -7.45
CA VAL A 34 17.95 2.16 -7.88
C VAL A 34 18.23 0.86 -8.62
N PRO A 35 18.06 0.85 -9.94
CA PRO A 35 18.35 -0.33 -10.76
C PRO A 35 19.85 -0.38 -11.04
N ALA A 36 20.61 -1.02 -10.18
CA ALA A 36 22.05 -1.04 -10.33
C ALA A 36 22.60 -2.46 -10.23
N GLY A 37 23.12 -2.97 -11.35
CA GLY A 37 23.92 -4.17 -11.41
C GLY A 37 23.29 -5.36 -10.71
N SER A 38 24.07 -6.03 -9.85
CA SER A 38 23.63 -7.21 -9.12
C SER A 38 22.77 -6.88 -7.90
N ARG A 39 22.66 -5.60 -7.51
CA ARG A 39 21.90 -5.19 -6.34
C ARG A 39 20.95 -4.06 -6.69
N MET A 40 19.75 -4.45 -6.97
CA MET A 40 18.65 -3.51 -7.16
C MET A 40 18.12 -3.08 -5.79
N SER A 41 17.80 -1.82 -5.63
CA SER A 41 17.15 -1.28 -4.43
C SER A 41 15.82 -0.65 -4.83
N LEU A 42 14.75 -1.05 -4.15
CA LEU A 42 13.40 -0.51 -4.34
C LEU A 42 12.88 -0.08 -2.99
N ARG A 43 13.39 1.03 -2.50
CA ARG A 43 13.11 1.55 -1.16
C ARG A 43 11.93 2.51 -1.17
N GLY A 44 11.18 2.46 -0.11
CA GLY A 44 10.11 3.41 0.13
C GLY A 44 9.60 3.31 1.55
N THR A 45 8.60 4.12 1.84
CA THR A 45 7.93 4.14 3.13
C THR A 45 6.44 4.01 2.93
N LEU A 46 5.83 3.06 3.62
CA LEU A 46 4.39 2.84 3.61
C LEU A 46 3.79 3.47 4.87
N VAL A 47 2.85 4.39 4.69
CA VAL A 47 2.22 5.15 5.78
C VAL A 47 0.77 4.78 5.90
N ASN A 48 0.31 4.51 7.12
CA ASN A 48 -1.10 4.29 7.40
C ASN A 48 -1.78 5.61 7.79
N ASN A 49 -2.60 6.16 6.92
CA ASN A 49 -3.41 7.35 7.19
C ASN A 49 -4.85 7.01 7.57
N CYS A 50 -5.15 5.74 7.81
CA CYS A 50 -6.44 5.29 8.28
C CYS A 50 -6.62 5.62 9.76
N ALA A 51 -7.85 5.68 10.21
CA ALA A 51 -8.16 5.92 11.61
C ALA A 51 -7.92 4.69 12.50
N THR A 52 -7.73 3.52 11.91
CA THR A 52 -7.50 2.26 12.64
C THR A 52 -6.22 1.60 12.18
N ALA A 53 -5.66 0.73 13.02
CA ALA A 53 -4.48 -0.05 12.68
C ALA A 53 -4.81 -1.08 11.59
N ALA A 54 -3.96 -1.18 10.60
CA ALA A 54 -4.08 -2.14 9.52
C ALA A 54 -2.76 -2.32 8.79
N ALA A 55 -2.66 -3.36 7.99
CA ALA A 55 -1.52 -3.60 7.12
C ALA A 55 -1.93 -3.43 5.66
N ALA A 56 -0.97 -3.15 4.81
CA ALA A 56 -1.19 -3.04 3.38
C ALA A 56 -0.19 -3.89 2.61
N GLN A 57 -0.67 -4.47 1.54
CA GLN A 57 0.17 -5.12 0.55
C GLN A 57 0.51 -4.11 -0.52
N ILE A 58 1.77 -4.07 -0.90
CA ILE A 58 2.21 -3.24 -2.03
C ILE A 58 2.57 -4.12 -3.21
N ARG A 59 2.37 -3.56 -4.38
CA ARG A 59 2.73 -4.18 -5.65
C ARG A 59 3.72 -3.28 -6.39
N ILE A 60 4.81 -3.87 -6.85
CA ILE A 60 5.78 -3.16 -7.68
C ILE A 60 5.84 -3.83 -9.03
N ASP A 61 5.71 -3.03 -10.07
CA ASP A 61 5.88 -3.44 -11.46
C ASP A 61 7.19 -2.89 -11.99
N GLY A 62 8.03 -3.77 -12.49
CA GLY A 62 9.22 -3.40 -13.26
C GLY A 62 8.90 -3.39 -14.75
N LYS A 63 9.15 -2.27 -15.41
CA LYS A 63 8.74 -2.02 -16.80
C LYS A 63 9.92 -1.69 -17.70
N ASP A 64 9.78 -1.99 -18.98
CA ASP A 64 10.74 -1.56 -20.00
C ASP A 64 10.47 -0.13 -20.45
N GLU A 65 11.25 0.36 -21.41
CA GLU A 65 11.12 1.72 -21.95
C GLU A 65 9.76 1.99 -22.61
N THR A 66 9.10 0.96 -23.07
CA THR A 66 7.78 1.11 -23.72
C THR A 66 6.63 1.10 -22.71
N GLY A 67 6.93 0.87 -21.43
CA GLY A 67 5.92 0.74 -20.39
C GLY A 67 5.37 -0.67 -20.22
N LYS A 68 5.94 -1.65 -20.92
CA LYS A 68 5.54 -3.05 -20.76
C LYS A 68 6.03 -3.59 -19.43
N VAL A 69 5.15 -4.25 -18.69
CA VAL A 69 5.50 -4.89 -17.43
C VAL A 69 6.30 -6.16 -17.71
N LEU A 70 7.52 -6.23 -17.16
CA LEU A 70 8.40 -7.37 -17.28
C LEU A 70 8.35 -8.26 -16.05
N GLN A 71 8.24 -7.67 -14.87
CA GLN A 71 8.14 -8.38 -13.60
C GLN A 71 7.17 -7.67 -12.67
N THR A 72 6.44 -8.43 -11.88
CA THR A 72 5.55 -7.92 -10.85
C THR A 72 5.83 -8.67 -9.55
N LYS A 73 5.98 -7.94 -8.45
CA LYS A 73 6.13 -8.51 -7.11
C LYS A 73 5.19 -7.84 -6.15
N GLN A 74 4.67 -8.61 -5.21
CA GLN A 74 3.79 -8.14 -4.15
C GLN A 74 4.37 -8.55 -2.81
N ALA A 75 4.22 -7.69 -1.80
CA ALA A 75 4.70 -7.97 -0.46
C ALA A 75 3.90 -7.19 0.58
N TRP A 76 3.93 -7.69 1.81
CA TRP A 76 3.38 -7.03 2.98
C TRP A 76 4.57 -6.46 3.79
N PRO A 77 4.87 -5.16 3.69
CA PRO A 77 6.07 -4.60 4.36
C PRO A 77 6.09 -4.79 5.87
N ALA A 78 4.93 -4.81 6.51
CA ALA A 78 4.84 -5.05 7.95
C ALA A 78 4.60 -6.52 8.29
N GLY A 79 4.62 -7.43 7.30
CA GLY A 79 4.33 -8.85 7.51
C GLY A 79 2.90 -9.05 7.99
N THR A 80 2.74 -9.78 9.09
CA THR A 80 1.43 -10.05 9.71
C THR A 80 1.10 -9.06 10.83
N SER A 81 1.80 -7.93 10.89
CA SER A 81 1.56 -6.88 11.87
C SER A 81 0.75 -5.75 11.27
N ASN A 82 -0.07 -5.12 12.10
CA ASN A 82 -0.77 -3.91 11.70
C ASN A 82 0.10 -2.68 11.95
N ILE A 83 -0.02 -1.69 11.07
CA ILE A 83 0.61 -0.40 11.22
C ILE A 83 -0.39 0.50 11.94
N ALA A 84 0.01 1.12 13.05
CA ALA A 84 -0.87 2.02 13.80
C ALA A 84 -1.22 3.25 12.98
N PRO A 85 -2.36 3.92 13.27
CA PRO A 85 -2.72 5.15 12.57
C PRO A 85 -1.61 6.20 12.65
N GLY A 86 -1.24 6.75 11.52
CA GLY A 86 -0.17 7.75 11.42
C GLY A 86 1.24 7.19 11.42
N ASP A 87 1.41 5.92 11.70
CA ASP A 87 2.72 5.28 11.67
C ASP A 87 3.09 4.81 10.27
N SER A 88 4.33 4.43 10.13
CA SER A 88 4.87 3.99 8.85
C SER A 88 5.84 2.83 9.01
N VAL A 89 6.12 2.15 7.91
CA VAL A 89 7.12 1.11 7.83
C VAL A 89 7.94 1.32 6.56
N ASN A 90 9.25 1.17 6.69
CA ASN A 90 10.15 1.24 5.54
C ASN A 90 10.21 -0.13 4.85
N PHE A 91 10.40 -0.11 3.54
CA PHE A 91 10.57 -1.34 2.79
C PHE A 91 11.67 -1.20 1.75
N ASP A 92 12.20 -2.34 1.33
CA ASP A 92 13.10 -2.46 0.20
C ASP A 92 12.83 -3.82 -0.44
N LEU A 93 12.24 -3.82 -1.61
CA LEU A 93 11.85 -5.04 -2.31
C LEU A 93 12.76 -5.36 -3.49
N GLY A 94 13.92 -4.72 -3.57
CA GLY A 94 14.85 -4.95 -4.68
C GLY A 94 15.28 -6.40 -4.82
N ARG A 95 15.42 -7.12 -3.71
CA ARG A 95 15.83 -8.52 -3.71
C ARG A 95 14.81 -9.48 -4.32
N MET A 96 13.55 -9.07 -4.39
CA MET A 96 12.51 -9.91 -4.96
C MET A 96 12.54 -9.93 -6.48
N PHE A 97 13.24 -8.98 -7.09
CA PHE A 97 13.32 -8.86 -8.53
C PHE A 97 14.60 -9.50 -9.05
N ARG A 98 14.49 -10.12 -10.21
CA ARG A 98 15.67 -10.58 -10.94
C ARG A 98 16.22 -9.43 -11.76
N PRO A 99 17.52 -9.20 -11.73
CA PRO A 99 18.13 -8.16 -12.57
C PRO A 99 17.80 -8.38 -14.04
N ASP A 100 17.35 -7.32 -14.69
CA ASP A 100 17.00 -7.33 -16.10
C ASP A 100 17.40 -5.98 -16.69
N PRO A 101 18.35 -5.95 -17.65
CA PRO A 101 18.80 -4.68 -18.23
C PRO A 101 17.73 -3.94 -18.99
N LEU A 102 16.65 -4.60 -19.42
CA LEU A 102 15.53 -3.95 -20.09
C LEU A 102 14.57 -3.27 -19.12
N MET A 103 14.66 -3.60 -17.84
CA MET A 103 13.78 -3.07 -16.82
C MET A 103 14.31 -1.73 -16.32
N THR A 104 13.70 -0.64 -16.77
CA THR A 104 14.19 0.72 -16.55
C THR A 104 13.32 1.57 -15.67
N THR A 105 12.06 1.19 -15.48
CA THR A 105 11.10 1.97 -14.72
C THR A 105 10.36 1.08 -13.75
N PHE A 106 10.11 1.60 -12.54
CA PHE A 106 9.38 0.88 -11.49
C PHE A 106 8.23 1.73 -11.01
N THR A 107 7.05 1.11 -10.86
CA THR A 107 5.88 1.75 -10.27
C THR A 107 5.43 0.94 -9.07
N VAL A 108 4.94 1.64 -8.05
CA VAL A 108 4.47 1.03 -6.81
C VAL A 108 3.05 1.48 -6.51
N THR A 109 2.23 0.53 -6.10
CA THR A 109 0.84 0.78 -5.73
C THR A 109 0.46 -0.02 -4.50
N VAL A 110 -0.57 0.43 -3.78
CA VAL A 110 -1.17 -0.35 -2.71
C VAL A 110 -2.20 -1.30 -3.33
N ALA A 111 -1.97 -2.59 -3.16
CA ALA A 111 -2.77 -3.63 -3.83
C ALA A 111 -3.88 -4.19 -2.96
N ASP A 112 -3.69 -4.24 -1.65
CA ASP A 112 -4.66 -4.83 -0.73
C ASP A 112 -4.44 -4.26 0.67
N VAL A 113 -5.44 -4.35 1.51
CA VAL A 113 -5.40 -3.90 2.90
C VAL A 113 -6.05 -4.95 3.79
N ARG A 114 -5.46 -5.18 4.95
CA ARG A 114 -5.96 -6.17 5.89
C ARG A 114 -5.68 -5.75 7.32
N ALA A 115 -6.65 -5.98 8.20
CA ALA A 115 -6.42 -5.93 9.64
C ALA A 115 -6.17 -7.37 10.13
N TRP A 116 -5.00 -7.58 10.67
CA TRP A 116 -4.61 -8.90 11.21
C TRP A 116 -5.23 -9.19 12.56
#